data_7bb988e4db7815b617f1eb424b612997
#
_entry.id   7bb988e4db7815b617f1eb424b612997
#
_cell.length_a   1.000
_cell.length_b   1.000
_cell.length_c   1.000
_cell.angle_alpha   90.00
_cell.angle_beta   90.00
_cell.angle_gamma   90.00
#
_symmetry.space_group_name_H-M   'P 1'
#
loop_
_entity.id
_entity.type
_entity.pdbx_description
1 polymer ?
#
loop_
_entity_poly.entity_id
_entity_poly.type
_entity_poly.pdbx_seq_one_letter_code
_entity_poly.pdbx_strand_id
1 'polypeptide(L)'
;MKVAICGAGSLGTILGAYLSQADVPVQLVTHNLAHVEAMRDRGATVVGTVQMSVPVDARTPDQMDGPYDVVFLMTKQLDNEGTLHFLEPMLAEDGVVVTLQNGLPEPLVASVVGASRTIGCTVAWGATFRGPGVSELTSAPDSLSFGLGVMPEVPGYKTEQVRDLLSKMCPVQMERNFMGARFSKLLVNAGFSGVSTVMGCTFGQAAADRRSRVWLQRVIKECLDVAKAADIRIEPIQGIDVAKLLDYDNPVKQAVSFALIPLAIKKHAGLRASMLQDLEHGKLTEVDAINGSVCRLGAEHGVPTPCNDTVVRLVHEIERGERTWGFQNLDEFED
;
A
#
# COMPACT_ATOMS: atom_id res chain seq x y z
N MET A 1 -18.41 15.96 12.33
CA MET A 1 -17.80 14.72 11.77
C MET A 1 -16.52 14.45 12.54
N LYS A 2 -16.41 13.29 13.17
CA LYS A 2 -15.25 12.86 13.96
C LYS A 2 -14.42 11.89 13.14
N VAL A 3 -13.12 12.16 13.01
CA VAL A 3 -12.20 11.41 12.13
C VAL A 3 -11.08 10.80 12.96
N ALA A 4 -10.66 9.59 12.64
CA ALA A 4 -9.45 9.00 13.18
C ALA A 4 -8.52 8.51 12.05
N ILE A 5 -7.22 8.59 12.28
CA ILE A 5 -6.19 7.93 11.46
C ILE A 5 -5.61 6.82 12.33
N CYS A 6 -6.05 5.59 12.10
CA CYS A 6 -5.50 4.41 12.74
C CYS A 6 -4.26 3.95 11.97
N GLY A 7 -3.10 4.13 12.58
CA GLY A 7 -1.79 3.92 11.95
C GLY A 7 -1.09 5.23 11.59
N ALA A 8 -0.98 6.15 12.56
CA ALA A 8 -0.20 7.38 12.43
C ALA A 8 1.32 7.08 12.42
N GLY A 9 1.76 6.29 11.43
CA GLY A 9 3.14 6.11 11.05
C GLY A 9 3.59 7.23 10.11
N SER A 10 4.51 6.93 9.14
CA SER A 10 5.01 7.95 8.22
C SER A 10 3.91 8.60 7.38
N LEU A 11 3.09 7.80 6.71
CA LEU A 11 1.99 8.30 5.87
C LEU A 11 0.87 8.93 6.69
N GLY A 12 0.44 8.27 7.77
CA GLY A 12 -0.66 8.75 8.61
C GLY A 12 -0.34 10.05 9.35
N THR A 13 0.91 10.25 9.75
CA THR A 13 1.36 11.53 10.36
C THR A 13 1.24 12.68 9.35
N ILE A 14 1.63 12.47 8.09
CA ILE A 14 1.53 13.50 7.05
C ILE A 14 0.07 13.82 6.75
N LEU A 15 -0.77 12.81 6.48
CA LEU A 15 -2.20 13.03 6.26
C LEU A 15 -2.84 13.75 7.44
N GLY A 16 -2.52 13.33 8.67
CA GLY A 16 -3.04 13.95 9.89
C GLY A 16 -2.62 15.42 10.03
N ALA A 17 -1.37 15.76 9.69
CA ALA A 17 -0.90 17.14 9.69
C ALA A 17 -1.70 18.01 8.70
N TYR A 18 -1.94 17.54 7.47
CA TYR A 18 -2.76 18.27 6.48
C TYR A 18 -4.20 18.45 6.93
N LEU A 19 -4.83 17.39 7.49
CA LEU A 19 -6.19 17.49 7.98
C LEU A 19 -6.30 18.44 9.17
N SER A 20 -5.37 18.36 10.13
CA SER A 20 -5.35 19.29 11.28
C SER A 20 -5.07 20.73 10.87
N GLN A 21 -4.21 20.95 9.87
CA GLN A 21 -3.96 22.29 9.31
C GLN A 21 -5.21 22.89 8.63
N ALA A 22 -6.10 22.03 8.14
CA ALA A 22 -7.39 22.39 7.55
C ALA A 22 -8.54 22.42 8.58
N ASP A 23 -8.23 22.49 9.88
CA ASP A 23 -9.17 22.54 11.00
C ASP A 23 -10.15 21.34 11.07
N VAL A 24 -9.76 20.19 10.51
CA VAL A 24 -10.52 18.95 10.65
C VAL A 24 -10.23 18.34 12.03
N PRO A 25 -11.27 18.03 12.85
CA PRO A 25 -11.07 17.35 14.12
C PRO A 25 -10.69 15.88 13.89
N VAL A 26 -9.38 15.60 13.81
CA VAL A 26 -8.81 14.29 13.51
C VAL A 26 -7.91 13.80 14.63
N GLN A 27 -8.08 12.53 15.02
CA GLN A 27 -7.22 11.85 15.98
C GLN A 27 -6.18 11.00 15.25
N LEU A 28 -4.90 11.22 15.59
CA LEU A 28 -3.77 10.45 15.05
C LEU A 28 -3.41 9.33 16.01
N VAL A 29 -3.67 8.09 15.64
CA VAL A 29 -3.57 6.94 16.53
C VAL A 29 -2.39 6.04 16.15
N THR A 30 -1.52 5.75 17.12
CA THR A 30 -0.39 4.82 16.96
C THR A 30 0.00 4.17 18.29
N HIS A 31 0.52 2.94 18.23
CA HIS A 31 1.10 2.24 19.38
C HIS A 31 2.46 2.81 19.83
N ASN A 32 3.13 3.61 18.99
CA ASN A 32 4.44 4.18 19.30
C ASN A 32 4.30 5.36 20.29
N LEU A 33 4.43 5.06 21.59
CA LEU A 33 4.26 6.05 22.66
C LEU A 33 5.19 7.25 22.48
N ALA A 34 6.46 7.03 22.16
CA ALA A 34 7.40 8.14 21.94
C ALA A 34 6.97 9.05 20.77
N HIS A 35 6.32 8.47 19.74
CA HIS A 35 5.77 9.25 18.64
C HIS A 35 4.54 10.05 19.04
N VAL A 36 3.63 9.47 19.86
CA VAL A 36 2.48 10.15 20.43
C VAL A 36 2.91 11.33 21.31
N GLU A 37 3.83 11.10 22.23
CA GLU A 37 4.35 12.14 23.13
C GLU A 37 4.99 13.30 22.36
N ALA A 38 5.83 12.97 21.36
CA ALA A 38 6.46 14.00 20.54
C ALA A 38 5.46 14.82 19.72
N MET A 39 4.41 14.18 19.18
CA MET A 39 3.35 14.89 18.46
C MET A 39 2.50 15.78 19.38
N ARG A 40 2.26 15.36 20.63
CA ARG A 40 1.54 16.18 21.63
C ARG A 40 2.34 17.40 22.07
N ASP A 41 3.64 17.22 22.23
CA ASP A 41 4.54 18.27 22.72
C ASP A 41 4.85 19.32 21.62
N ARG A 42 5.12 18.87 20.40
CA ARG A 42 5.66 19.72 19.33
C ARG A 42 4.80 19.76 18.06
N GLY A 43 3.68 19.04 18.04
CA GLY A 43 2.89 18.84 16.84
C GLY A 43 3.47 17.77 15.89
N ALA A 44 2.74 17.45 14.84
CA ALA A 44 3.21 16.62 13.74
C ALA A 44 4.10 17.47 12.83
N THR A 45 5.36 17.06 12.67
CA THR A 45 6.35 17.74 11.83
C THR A 45 6.54 16.98 10.52
N VAL A 46 6.27 17.66 9.42
CA VAL A 46 6.53 17.17 8.06
C VAL A 46 7.76 17.86 7.52
N VAL A 47 8.71 17.08 7.01
CA VAL A 47 9.94 17.56 6.36
C VAL A 47 10.06 16.99 4.94
N GLY A 48 11.10 17.31 4.23
CA GLY A 48 11.35 16.84 2.86
C GLY A 48 10.90 17.86 1.82
N THR A 49 10.05 17.45 0.90
CA THR A 49 9.54 18.30 -0.19
C THR A 49 8.57 19.39 0.28
N VAL A 50 7.99 19.22 1.46
CA VAL A 50 7.17 20.20 2.16
C VAL A 50 7.70 20.33 3.58
N GLN A 51 7.58 21.53 4.16
CA GLN A 51 7.96 21.79 5.56
C GLN A 51 6.77 22.38 6.31
N MET A 52 6.28 21.68 7.34
CA MET A 52 5.25 22.18 8.24
C MET A 52 5.39 21.56 9.62
N SER A 53 4.86 22.22 10.64
CA SER A 53 4.66 21.68 11.97
C SER A 53 3.29 22.13 12.46
N VAL A 54 2.43 21.16 12.78
CA VAL A 54 1.01 21.41 13.06
C VAL A 54 0.62 20.75 14.38
N PRO A 55 -0.02 21.47 15.32
CA PRO A 55 -0.62 20.85 16.49
C PRO A 55 -1.63 19.77 16.10
N VAL A 56 -1.59 18.59 16.72
CA VAL A 56 -2.45 17.45 16.41
C VAL A 56 -2.96 16.77 17.68
N ASP A 57 -4.13 16.12 17.61
CA ASP A 57 -4.63 15.24 18.68
C ASP A 57 -4.04 13.83 18.48
N ALA A 58 -2.88 13.58 19.07
CA ALA A 58 -2.19 12.28 18.98
C ALA A 58 -2.57 11.38 20.16
N ARG A 59 -2.89 10.13 19.88
CA ARG A 59 -3.39 9.17 20.86
C ARG A 59 -2.78 7.78 20.69
N THR A 60 -2.73 7.02 21.78
CA THR A 60 -2.58 5.56 21.73
C THR A 60 -3.95 4.90 21.49
N PRO A 61 -4.02 3.64 21.03
CA PRO A 61 -5.29 2.98 20.76
C PRO A 61 -6.24 2.94 21.97
N ASP A 62 -5.72 2.72 23.18
CA ASP A 62 -6.48 2.72 24.43
C ASP A 62 -7.12 4.08 24.79
N GLN A 63 -6.68 5.15 24.15
CA GLN A 63 -7.18 6.51 24.34
C GLN A 63 -8.18 6.95 23.25
N MET A 64 -8.50 6.08 22.33
CA MET A 64 -9.54 6.35 21.33
C MET A 64 -10.91 6.49 22.02
N ASP A 65 -11.71 7.46 21.58
CA ASP A 65 -12.97 7.83 22.27
C ASP A 65 -14.16 7.95 21.30
N GLY A 66 -14.25 7.11 20.29
CA GLY A 66 -15.37 7.08 19.31
C GLY A 66 -16.71 7.68 19.80
N PRO A 67 -17.80 7.60 19.05
CA PRO A 67 -17.87 7.01 17.72
C PRO A 67 -17.26 7.88 16.64
N TYR A 68 -16.68 7.22 15.60
CA TYR A 68 -16.05 7.89 14.46
C TYR A 68 -16.93 7.79 13.22
N ASP A 69 -17.06 8.90 12.50
CA ASP A 69 -17.73 8.95 11.20
C ASP A 69 -16.84 8.39 10.09
N VAL A 70 -15.51 8.63 10.21
CA VAL A 70 -14.50 8.15 9.25
C VAL A 70 -13.26 7.67 10.00
N VAL A 71 -12.83 6.44 9.73
CA VAL A 71 -11.54 5.92 10.17
C VAL A 71 -10.67 5.66 8.95
N PHE A 72 -9.56 6.39 8.81
CA PHE A 72 -8.51 6.09 7.85
C PHE A 72 -7.62 4.97 8.41
N LEU A 73 -7.68 3.78 7.81
CA LEU A 73 -6.88 2.62 8.20
C LEU A 73 -5.56 2.65 7.42
N MET A 74 -4.48 2.94 8.13
CA MET A 74 -3.13 3.13 7.60
C MET A 74 -2.07 2.30 8.35
N THR A 75 -2.50 1.36 9.18
CA THR A 75 -1.62 0.37 9.81
C THR A 75 -1.05 -0.57 8.76
N LYS A 76 0.09 -1.19 9.04
CA LYS A 76 0.51 -2.37 8.27
C LYS A 76 -0.46 -3.52 8.50
N GLN A 77 -0.62 -4.38 7.50
CA GLN A 77 -1.52 -5.53 7.55
C GLN A 77 -0.90 -6.75 8.28
N LEU A 78 -0.22 -6.53 9.39
CA LEU A 78 0.38 -7.62 10.19
C LEU A 78 -0.64 -8.29 11.11
N ASP A 79 -1.61 -7.50 11.62
CA ASP A 79 -2.76 -7.96 12.40
C ASP A 79 -3.97 -7.08 12.02
N ASN A 80 -4.42 -7.28 10.80
CA ASN A 80 -5.52 -6.44 10.27
C ASN A 80 -6.87 -6.84 10.88
N GLU A 81 -7.09 -8.12 11.12
CA GLU A 81 -8.33 -8.64 11.68
C GLU A 81 -8.53 -8.16 13.11
N GLY A 82 -7.51 -8.30 13.98
CA GLY A 82 -7.56 -7.78 15.35
C GLY A 82 -7.75 -6.26 15.40
N THR A 83 -7.09 -5.53 14.51
CA THR A 83 -7.27 -4.07 14.38
C THR A 83 -8.70 -3.71 13.98
N LEU A 84 -9.30 -4.42 13.04
CA LEU A 84 -10.66 -4.15 12.58
C LEU A 84 -11.71 -4.47 13.65
N HIS A 85 -11.59 -5.60 14.35
CA HIS A 85 -12.48 -5.93 15.48
C HIS A 85 -12.37 -4.92 16.64
N PHE A 86 -11.18 -4.35 16.84
CA PHE A 86 -11.00 -3.27 17.80
C PHE A 86 -11.71 -1.98 17.34
N LEU A 87 -11.67 -1.65 16.05
CA LEU A 87 -12.24 -0.43 15.48
C LEU A 87 -13.76 -0.50 15.28
N GLU A 88 -14.32 -1.68 14.97
CA GLU A 88 -15.73 -1.87 14.64
C GLU A 88 -16.69 -1.23 15.67
N PRO A 89 -16.56 -1.51 16.99
CA PRO A 89 -17.44 -0.92 18.00
C PRO A 89 -17.25 0.59 18.20
N MET A 90 -16.18 1.18 17.66
CA MET A 90 -15.88 2.60 17.74
C MET A 90 -16.40 3.38 16.52
N LEU A 91 -17.01 2.72 15.54
CA LEU A 91 -17.60 3.40 14.40
C LEU A 91 -18.99 3.95 14.77
N ALA A 92 -19.33 5.12 14.24
CA ALA A 92 -20.69 5.61 14.25
C ALA A 92 -21.62 4.67 13.46
N GLU A 93 -22.94 4.77 13.65
CA GLU A 93 -23.92 3.91 13.00
C GLU A 93 -23.71 3.84 11.48
N ASP A 94 -23.44 4.97 10.85
CA ASP A 94 -23.14 5.11 9.44
C ASP A 94 -21.65 5.43 9.17
N GLY A 95 -20.77 5.17 10.17
CA GLY A 95 -19.33 5.39 10.07
C GLY A 95 -18.66 4.44 9.08
N VAL A 96 -17.62 4.91 8.41
CA VAL A 96 -16.88 4.15 7.38
C VAL A 96 -15.41 3.95 7.73
N VAL A 97 -14.87 2.81 7.32
CA VAL A 97 -13.43 2.54 7.31
C VAL A 97 -12.91 2.77 5.89
N VAL A 98 -11.95 3.67 5.77
CA VAL A 98 -11.24 3.94 4.50
C VAL A 98 -9.88 3.29 4.60
N THR A 99 -9.64 2.21 3.86
CA THR A 99 -8.34 1.55 3.88
C THR A 99 -7.39 2.15 2.85
N LEU A 100 -6.25 2.70 3.35
CA LEU A 100 -5.16 3.23 2.54
C LEU A 100 -3.98 2.25 2.46
N GLN A 101 -4.17 1.06 2.97
CA GLN A 101 -3.16 0.00 3.03
C GLN A 101 -2.78 -0.50 1.63
N ASN A 102 -1.63 -1.14 1.51
CA ASN A 102 -1.20 -1.81 0.27
C ASN A 102 -1.90 -3.17 0.10
N GLY A 103 -1.64 -3.88 -0.98
CA GLY A 103 -2.23 -5.20 -1.23
C GLY A 103 -3.73 -5.14 -1.53
N LEU A 104 -4.48 -6.11 -1.02
CA LEU A 104 -5.94 -6.27 -1.19
C LEU A 104 -6.65 -6.32 0.18
N PRO A 105 -6.69 -5.23 0.95
CA PRO A 105 -7.30 -5.24 2.28
C PRO A 105 -8.83 -5.21 2.26
N GLU A 106 -9.46 -4.72 1.20
CA GLU A 106 -10.91 -4.44 1.15
C GLU A 106 -11.79 -5.64 1.49
N PRO A 107 -11.54 -6.87 1.01
CA PRO A 107 -12.36 -8.03 1.36
C PRO A 107 -12.36 -8.32 2.87
N LEU A 108 -11.20 -8.23 3.52
CA LEU A 108 -11.11 -8.43 4.97
C LEU A 108 -11.78 -7.29 5.74
N VAL A 109 -11.60 -6.04 5.32
CA VAL A 109 -12.28 -4.90 5.94
C VAL A 109 -13.80 -5.09 5.84
N ALA A 110 -14.30 -5.43 4.64
CA ALA A 110 -15.73 -5.65 4.39
C ALA A 110 -16.31 -6.83 5.18
N SER A 111 -15.54 -7.88 5.42
CA SER A 111 -16.00 -9.03 6.22
C SER A 111 -16.22 -8.70 7.70
N VAL A 112 -15.51 -7.70 8.24
CA VAL A 112 -15.64 -7.28 9.64
C VAL A 112 -16.63 -6.12 9.78
N VAL A 113 -16.42 -5.00 9.08
CA VAL A 113 -17.24 -3.79 9.28
C VAL A 113 -18.44 -3.70 8.33
N GLY A 114 -18.54 -4.60 7.36
CA GLY A 114 -19.58 -4.62 6.33
C GLY A 114 -19.18 -3.87 5.04
N ALA A 115 -19.66 -4.37 3.90
CA ALA A 115 -19.34 -3.80 2.58
C ALA A 115 -19.81 -2.34 2.44
N SER A 116 -20.98 -1.99 2.98
CA SER A 116 -21.53 -0.63 2.96
C SER A 116 -20.75 0.40 3.80
N ARG A 117 -19.80 -0.06 4.61
CA ARG A 117 -18.94 0.75 5.49
C ARG A 117 -17.46 0.67 5.11
N THR A 118 -17.14 0.04 3.96
CA THR A 118 -15.76 -0.18 3.50
C THR A 118 -15.49 0.64 2.25
N ILE A 119 -14.48 1.52 2.32
CA ILE A 119 -14.01 2.31 1.18
C ILE A 119 -12.53 2.00 0.96
N GLY A 120 -12.17 1.63 -0.26
CA GLY A 120 -10.78 1.47 -0.67
C GLY A 120 -10.16 2.79 -1.14
N CYS A 121 -8.89 3.00 -0.81
CA CYS A 121 -8.15 4.17 -1.27
C CYS A 121 -6.70 3.80 -1.60
N THR A 122 -6.22 4.14 -2.79
CA THR A 122 -4.82 4.00 -3.15
C THR A 122 -4.07 5.30 -2.88
N VAL A 123 -2.84 5.18 -2.36
CA VAL A 123 -1.93 6.30 -2.11
C VAL A 123 -0.86 6.31 -3.19
N ALA A 124 -0.67 7.43 -3.89
CA ALA A 124 0.32 7.60 -4.95
C ALA A 124 1.45 8.57 -4.53
N TRP A 125 1.87 8.51 -3.29
CA TRP A 125 2.99 9.28 -2.76
C TRP A 125 3.72 8.49 -1.67
N GLY A 126 4.97 8.88 -1.40
CA GLY A 126 5.85 8.21 -0.45
C GLY A 126 6.16 9.06 0.77
N ALA A 127 6.38 8.40 1.90
CA ALA A 127 6.81 9.01 3.14
C ALA A 127 7.79 8.12 3.88
N THR A 128 8.70 8.75 4.64
CA THR A 128 9.67 8.06 5.50
C THR A 128 9.57 8.57 6.93
N PHE A 129 9.53 7.66 7.88
CA PHE A 129 9.58 8.00 9.30
C PHE A 129 11.01 8.46 9.66
N ARG A 130 11.15 9.69 10.20
CA ARG A 130 12.45 10.29 10.56
C ARG A 130 12.71 10.32 12.06
N GLY A 131 11.76 9.89 12.85
CA GLY A 131 11.84 9.84 14.31
C GLY A 131 10.54 10.30 14.96
N PRO A 132 10.46 10.26 16.30
CA PRO A 132 9.27 10.66 17.04
C PRO A 132 8.77 12.06 16.66
N GLY A 133 7.51 12.16 16.22
CA GLY A 133 6.87 13.40 15.78
C GLY A 133 7.24 13.87 14.37
N VAL A 134 8.17 13.20 13.65
CA VAL A 134 8.71 13.67 12.38
C VAL A 134 8.53 12.65 11.26
N SER A 135 7.88 13.06 10.17
CA SER A 135 7.75 12.30 8.93
C SER A 135 8.21 13.11 7.73
N GLU A 136 8.92 12.48 6.82
CA GLU A 136 9.39 13.09 5.58
C GLU A 136 8.46 12.75 4.43
N LEU A 137 7.95 13.76 3.74
CA LEU A 137 7.29 13.62 2.45
C LEU A 137 8.35 13.53 1.35
N THR A 138 8.46 12.36 0.70
CA THR A 138 9.51 12.10 -0.29
C THR A 138 9.10 12.40 -1.73
N SER A 139 7.78 12.44 -2.00
CA SER A 139 7.23 12.76 -3.31
C SER A 139 7.10 14.26 -3.53
N ALA A 140 7.24 14.72 -4.78
CA ALA A 140 7.04 16.11 -5.14
C ALA A 140 5.57 16.51 -4.92
N PRO A 141 5.28 17.74 -4.43
CA PRO A 141 3.92 18.17 -4.09
C PRO A 141 2.93 18.14 -5.24
N ASP A 142 3.37 18.37 -6.47
CA ASP A 142 2.57 18.32 -7.69
C ASP A 142 2.28 16.90 -8.20
N SER A 143 2.94 15.89 -7.63
CA SER A 143 2.76 14.48 -8.00
C SER A 143 1.88 13.70 -7.01
N LEU A 144 1.45 14.34 -5.92
CA LEU A 144 0.63 13.69 -4.90
C LEU A 144 -0.78 13.45 -5.42
N SER A 145 -1.32 12.26 -5.17
CA SER A 145 -2.73 11.96 -5.43
C SER A 145 -3.23 10.79 -4.59
N PHE A 146 -4.55 10.74 -4.46
CA PHE A 146 -5.29 9.58 -3.96
C PHE A 146 -6.19 9.01 -5.06
N GLY A 147 -6.29 7.69 -5.13
CA GLY A 147 -7.33 7.01 -5.92
C GLY A 147 -8.41 6.48 -4.96
N LEU A 148 -9.56 7.13 -4.90
CA LEU A 148 -10.66 6.79 -4.00
C LEU A 148 -11.69 5.92 -4.71
N GLY A 149 -11.97 4.74 -4.15
CA GLY A 149 -12.92 3.80 -4.70
C GLY A 149 -14.38 4.29 -4.63
N VAL A 150 -15.07 4.22 -5.74
CA VAL A 150 -16.53 4.35 -5.80
C VAL A 150 -17.12 2.96 -5.59
N MET A 151 -17.36 2.60 -4.32
CA MET A 151 -17.83 1.28 -3.93
C MET A 151 -19.37 1.23 -4.07
N PRO A 152 -19.93 0.24 -4.81
CA PRO A 152 -21.38 0.19 -5.08
C PRO A 152 -22.26 0.11 -3.82
N GLU A 153 -21.76 -0.55 -2.78
CA GLU A 153 -22.45 -0.77 -1.51
C GLU A 153 -22.42 0.44 -0.58
N VAL A 154 -21.52 1.40 -0.83
CA VAL A 154 -21.32 2.57 0.04
C VAL A 154 -22.19 3.72 -0.47
N PRO A 155 -22.98 4.38 0.42
CA PRO A 155 -23.74 5.56 0.03
C PRO A 155 -22.86 6.66 -0.59
N GLY A 156 -23.24 7.19 -1.73
CA GLY A 156 -22.42 8.14 -2.49
C GLY A 156 -22.00 9.37 -1.68
N TYR A 157 -22.84 9.87 -0.79
CA TYR A 157 -22.52 11.01 0.06
C TYR A 157 -21.33 10.72 1.03
N LYS A 158 -21.17 9.46 1.47
CA LYS A 158 -20.02 9.06 2.29
C LYS A 158 -18.71 9.11 1.49
N THR A 159 -18.74 8.60 0.27
CA THR A 159 -17.58 8.68 -0.63
C THR A 159 -17.21 10.14 -0.91
N GLU A 160 -18.19 11.02 -1.10
CA GLU A 160 -17.97 12.46 -1.28
C GLU A 160 -17.38 13.11 -0.01
N GLN A 161 -17.86 12.77 1.18
CA GLN A 161 -17.28 13.25 2.44
C GLN A 161 -15.81 12.85 2.59
N VAL A 162 -15.48 11.59 2.26
CA VAL A 162 -14.09 11.10 2.29
C VAL A 162 -13.23 11.81 1.25
N ARG A 163 -13.76 12.02 0.02
CA ARG A 163 -13.07 12.80 -1.01
C ARG A 163 -12.73 14.21 -0.49
N ASP A 164 -13.68 14.88 0.13
CA ASP A 164 -13.51 16.24 0.63
C ASP A 164 -12.45 16.33 1.74
N LEU A 165 -12.37 15.30 2.61
CA LEU A 165 -11.30 15.17 3.60
C LEU A 165 -9.94 15.00 2.92
N LEU A 166 -9.77 14.02 2.04
CA LEU A 166 -8.51 13.74 1.36
C LEU A 166 -8.04 14.90 0.48
N SER A 167 -8.98 15.66 -0.11
CA SER A 167 -8.70 16.84 -0.94
C SER A 167 -8.07 18.01 -0.17
N LYS A 168 -8.07 17.96 1.18
CA LYS A 168 -7.30 18.92 1.99
C LYS A 168 -5.80 18.76 1.84
N MET A 169 -5.35 17.58 1.40
CA MET A 169 -3.93 17.31 1.17
C MET A 169 -3.54 17.40 -0.31
N CYS A 170 -4.27 16.73 -1.18
CA CYS A 170 -3.92 16.66 -2.61
C CYS A 170 -5.11 16.22 -3.46
N PRO A 171 -4.99 16.24 -4.81
CA PRO A 171 -6.05 15.78 -5.70
C PRO A 171 -6.51 14.35 -5.42
N VAL A 172 -7.82 14.12 -5.53
CA VAL A 172 -8.46 12.81 -5.34
C VAL A 172 -9.11 12.38 -6.65
N GLN A 173 -8.63 11.27 -7.20
CA GLN A 173 -9.22 10.63 -8.36
C GLN A 173 -10.31 9.65 -7.90
N MET A 174 -11.51 9.80 -8.43
CA MET A 174 -12.63 8.91 -8.14
C MET A 174 -12.54 7.68 -9.04
N GLU A 175 -12.27 6.51 -8.46
CA GLU A 175 -12.03 5.25 -9.18
C GLU A 175 -13.32 4.43 -9.26
N ARG A 176 -13.98 4.41 -10.43
CA ARG A 176 -15.17 3.58 -10.65
C ARG A 176 -14.85 2.10 -10.78
N ASN A 177 -13.68 1.77 -11.35
CA ASN A 177 -13.15 0.42 -11.38
C ASN A 177 -12.01 0.33 -10.35
N PHE A 178 -12.37 0.45 -9.07
CA PHE A 178 -11.39 0.51 -8.00
C PHE A 178 -10.51 -0.74 -7.91
N MET A 179 -11.09 -1.93 -8.06
CA MET A 179 -10.30 -3.18 -8.04
C MET A 179 -9.27 -3.21 -9.16
N GLY A 180 -9.60 -2.69 -10.33
CA GLY A 180 -8.64 -2.54 -11.42
C GLY A 180 -7.49 -1.59 -11.09
N ALA A 181 -7.79 -0.43 -10.49
CA ALA A 181 -6.78 0.51 -10.01
C ALA A 181 -5.92 -0.08 -8.88
N ARG A 182 -6.54 -0.83 -7.95
CA ARG A 182 -5.86 -1.55 -6.88
C ARG A 182 -4.89 -2.59 -7.43
N PHE A 183 -5.34 -3.39 -8.41
CA PHE A 183 -4.50 -4.38 -9.09
C PHE A 183 -3.36 -3.77 -9.89
N SER A 184 -3.55 -2.60 -10.50
CA SER A 184 -2.45 -1.86 -11.15
C SER A 184 -1.31 -1.56 -10.18
N LYS A 185 -1.65 -1.12 -8.97
CA LYS A 185 -0.67 -0.88 -7.90
C LYS A 185 -0.07 -2.19 -7.37
N LEU A 186 -0.91 -3.22 -7.18
CA LEU A 186 -0.47 -4.53 -6.71
C LEU A 186 0.54 -5.17 -7.66
N LEU A 187 0.32 -5.09 -8.96
CA LEU A 187 1.23 -5.60 -10.00
C LEU A 187 2.65 -4.99 -9.88
N VAL A 188 2.72 -3.68 -9.65
CA VAL A 188 4.01 -3.00 -9.43
C VAL A 188 4.63 -3.44 -8.10
N ASN A 189 3.84 -3.52 -7.04
CA ASN A 189 4.33 -3.90 -5.73
C ASN A 189 4.76 -5.37 -5.68
N ALA A 190 3.98 -6.31 -6.18
CA ALA A 190 4.32 -7.72 -6.18
C ALA A 190 5.58 -7.98 -7.03
N GLY A 191 5.63 -7.43 -8.24
CA GLY A 191 6.78 -7.57 -9.14
C GLY A 191 8.01 -6.88 -8.56
N PHE A 192 8.01 -5.55 -8.59
CA PHE A 192 9.23 -4.79 -8.24
C PHE A 192 9.55 -4.81 -6.75
N SER A 193 8.56 -4.57 -5.86
CA SER A 193 8.87 -4.57 -4.43
C SER A 193 9.19 -5.97 -3.91
N GLY A 194 8.45 -7.01 -4.31
CA GLY A 194 8.70 -8.39 -3.89
C GLY A 194 10.10 -8.85 -4.30
N VAL A 195 10.39 -8.84 -5.60
CA VAL A 195 11.67 -9.34 -6.13
C VAL A 195 12.86 -8.50 -5.66
N SER A 196 12.75 -7.16 -5.63
CA SER A 196 13.85 -6.31 -5.16
C SER A 196 14.12 -6.46 -3.65
N THR A 197 13.10 -6.80 -2.85
CA THR A 197 13.27 -7.09 -1.42
C THR A 197 14.09 -8.36 -1.22
N VAL A 198 13.76 -9.43 -1.93
CA VAL A 198 14.53 -10.69 -1.89
C VAL A 198 16.01 -10.48 -2.26
N MET A 199 16.28 -9.56 -3.19
CA MET A 199 17.64 -9.27 -3.66
C MET A 199 18.35 -8.15 -2.89
N GLY A 200 17.65 -7.37 -2.07
CA GLY A 200 18.25 -6.23 -1.34
C GLY A 200 18.69 -5.09 -2.25
N CYS A 201 17.97 -4.79 -3.33
CA CYS A 201 18.38 -3.83 -4.35
C CYS A 201 17.30 -2.81 -4.68
N THR A 202 17.63 -1.80 -5.50
CA THR A 202 16.64 -0.86 -6.04
C THR A 202 15.85 -1.49 -7.19
N PHE A 203 14.71 -0.88 -7.53
CA PHE A 203 13.88 -1.32 -8.68
C PHE A 203 14.66 -1.30 -9.99
N GLY A 204 15.50 -0.28 -10.19
CA GLY A 204 16.34 -0.20 -11.38
C GLY A 204 17.41 -1.28 -11.45
N GLN A 205 18.03 -1.63 -10.33
CA GLN A 205 19.00 -2.72 -10.26
C GLN A 205 18.33 -4.07 -10.57
N ALA A 206 17.15 -4.32 -9.98
CA ALA A 206 16.36 -5.51 -10.28
C ALA A 206 15.98 -5.60 -11.78
N ALA A 207 15.57 -4.49 -12.39
CA ALA A 207 15.20 -4.43 -13.80
C ALA A 207 16.42 -4.51 -14.74
N ALA A 208 17.60 -4.06 -14.31
CA ALA A 208 18.82 -4.08 -15.12
C ALA A 208 19.45 -5.48 -15.20
N ASP A 209 19.47 -6.21 -14.10
CA ASP A 209 19.99 -7.58 -14.08
C ASP A 209 19.09 -8.52 -14.88
N ARG A 210 19.70 -9.35 -15.76
CA ARG A 210 18.94 -10.20 -16.69
C ARG A 210 18.20 -11.33 -15.97
N ARG A 211 18.81 -11.93 -14.94
CA ARG A 211 18.21 -13.05 -14.20
C ARG A 211 17.02 -12.56 -13.39
N SER A 212 17.19 -11.48 -12.63
CA SER A 212 16.09 -10.91 -11.83
C SER A 212 14.95 -10.39 -12.70
N ARG A 213 15.25 -9.88 -13.92
CA ARG A 213 14.23 -9.45 -14.87
C ARG A 213 13.34 -10.59 -15.36
N VAL A 214 13.89 -11.81 -15.50
CA VAL A 214 13.08 -13.01 -15.79
C VAL A 214 12.05 -13.23 -14.68
N TRP A 215 12.47 -13.14 -13.42
CA TRP A 215 11.57 -13.36 -12.28
C TRP A 215 10.59 -12.22 -12.11
N LEU A 216 11.02 -10.96 -12.30
CA LEU A 216 10.10 -9.82 -12.38
C LEU A 216 9.00 -10.06 -13.42
N GLN A 217 9.36 -10.50 -14.61
CA GLN A 217 8.40 -10.79 -15.66
C GLN A 217 7.43 -11.91 -15.30
N ARG A 218 7.91 -13.00 -14.70
CA ARG A 218 7.07 -14.13 -14.26
C ARG A 218 6.13 -13.74 -13.12
N VAL A 219 6.62 -13.04 -12.09
CA VAL A 219 5.78 -12.54 -10.97
C VAL A 219 4.68 -11.63 -11.51
N ILE A 220 5.02 -10.70 -12.41
CA ILE A 220 4.04 -9.81 -13.06
C ILE A 220 3.03 -10.61 -13.87
N LYS A 221 3.49 -11.63 -14.62
CA LYS A 221 2.61 -12.48 -15.43
C LYS A 221 1.60 -13.24 -14.57
N GLU A 222 2.03 -13.81 -13.46
CA GLU A 222 1.13 -14.47 -12.52
C GLU A 222 0.06 -13.51 -11.98
N CYS A 223 0.45 -12.26 -11.62
CA CYS A 223 -0.52 -11.23 -11.21
C CYS A 223 -1.55 -10.94 -12.31
N LEU A 224 -1.10 -10.86 -13.57
CA LEU A 224 -1.99 -10.63 -14.73
C LEU A 224 -2.95 -11.80 -14.97
N ASP A 225 -2.46 -13.04 -14.83
CA ASP A 225 -3.27 -14.24 -15.02
C ASP A 225 -4.31 -14.39 -13.91
N VAL A 226 -3.92 -14.11 -12.67
CA VAL A 226 -4.84 -14.06 -11.53
C VAL A 226 -5.92 -12.99 -11.73
N ALA A 227 -5.54 -11.78 -12.15
CA ALA A 227 -6.51 -10.72 -12.43
C ALA A 227 -7.52 -11.12 -13.51
N LYS A 228 -7.05 -11.77 -14.60
CA LYS A 228 -7.92 -12.28 -15.67
C LYS A 228 -8.88 -13.36 -15.16
N ALA A 229 -8.39 -14.31 -14.37
CA ALA A 229 -9.22 -15.37 -13.84
C ALA A 229 -10.27 -14.87 -12.84
N ALA A 230 -9.95 -13.81 -12.10
CA ALA A 230 -10.85 -13.13 -11.18
C ALA A 230 -11.76 -12.07 -11.87
N ASP A 231 -11.78 -11.98 -13.20
CA ASP A 231 -12.51 -10.97 -13.98
C ASP A 231 -12.21 -9.52 -13.57
N ILE A 232 -10.97 -9.25 -13.15
CA ILE A 232 -10.51 -7.93 -12.77
C ILE A 232 -9.84 -7.25 -13.96
N ARG A 233 -10.48 -6.20 -14.47
CA ARG A 233 -9.91 -5.36 -15.52
C ARG A 233 -8.93 -4.37 -14.91
N ILE A 234 -7.63 -4.60 -15.13
CA ILE A 234 -6.56 -3.72 -14.65
C ILE A 234 -6.66 -2.35 -15.31
N GLU A 235 -6.58 -1.27 -14.52
CA GLU A 235 -6.59 0.10 -15.02
C GLU A 235 -5.21 0.55 -15.49
N PRO A 236 -5.12 1.43 -16.51
CA PRO A 236 -3.85 2.01 -16.94
C PRO A 236 -3.13 2.76 -15.81
N ILE A 237 -1.81 2.64 -15.75
CA ILE A 237 -0.99 3.43 -14.82
C ILE A 237 -0.50 4.68 -15.56
N GLN A 238 -0.90 5.86 -15.08
CA GLN A 238 -0.54 7.14 -15.71
C GLN A 238 -0.82 7.17 -17.23
N GLY A 239 -1.95 6.59 -17.66
CA GLY A 239 -2.35 6.51 -19.06
C GLY A 239 -1.67 5.42 -19.88
N ILE A 240 -0.79 4.62 -19.28
CA ILE A 240 -0.10 3.49 -19.93
C ILE A 240 -0.80 2.19 -19.54
N ASP A 241 -1.29 1.45 -20.52
CA ASP A 241 -1.86 0.11 -20.32
C ASP A 241 -0.74 -0.91 -20.07
N VAL A 242 -0.30 -0.95 -18.80
CA VAL A 242 0.79 -1.82 -18.37
C VAL A 242 0.41 -3.30 -18.51
N ALA A 243 -0.85 -3.64 -18.28
CA ALA A 243 -1.33 -5.00 -18.45
C ALA A 243 -1.15 -5.47 -19.89
N LYS A 244 -1.57 -4.66 -20.87
CA LYS A 244 -1.40 -4.98 -22.29
C LYS A 244 0.06 -5.06 -22.73
N LEU A 245 0.93 -4.22 -22.14
CA LEU A 245 2.34 -4.18 -22.52
C LEU A 245 3.17 -5.32 -21.93
N LEU A 246 2.82 -5.75 -20.70
CA LEU A 246 3.59 -6.76 -19.97
C LEU A 246 3.01 -8.16 -20.07
N ASP A 247 1.76 -8.30 -20.50
CA ASP A 247 1.16 -9.61 -20.73
C ASP A 247 1.71 -10.31 -21.99
N TYR A 248 1.89 -11.61 -21.88
CA TYR A 248 2.37 -12.43 -22.99
C TYR A 248 1.73 -13.83 -23.00
N ASP A 249 1.49 -14.32 -24.20
CA ASP A 249 0.92 -15.63 -24.51
C ASP A 249 1.77 -16.39 -25.55
N ASN A 250 2.85 -15.76 -26.02
CA ASN A 250 3.76 -16.34 -26.99
C ASN A 250 5.19 -15.77 -26.83
N PRO A 251 6.23 -16.43 -27.38
CA PRO A 251 7.63 -16.03 -27.22
C PRO A 251 7.95 -14.62 -27.71
N VAL A 252 7.26 -14.12 -28.74
CA VAL A 252 7.50 -12.77 -29.27
C VAL A 252 7.03 -11.72 -28.28
N LYS A 253 5.80 -11.83 -27.77
CA LYS A 253 5.29 -10.93 -26.73
C LYS A 253 6.11 -11.03 -25.44
N GLN A 254 6.57 -12.23 -25.07
CA GLN A 254 7.46 -12.42 -23.93
C GLN A 254 8.77 -11.64 -24.09
N ALA A 255 9.40 -11.69 -25.25
CA ALA A 255 10.61 -10.93 -25.53
C ALA A 255 10.37 -9.41 -25.50
N VAL A 256 9.23 -8.95 -26.02
CA VAL A 256 8.82 -7.53 -25.95
C VAL A 256 8.58 -7.09 -24.51
N SER A 257 7.77 -7.83 -23.76
CA SER A 257 7.50 -7.57 -22.33
C SER A 257 8.81 -7.48 -21.53
N PHE A 258 9.71 -8.45 -21.73
CA PHE A 258 11.02 -8.47 -21.08
C PHE A 258 11.85 -7.20 -21.38
N ALA A 259 11.85 -6.73 -22.63
CA ALA A 259 12.57 -5.53 -23.04
C ALA A 259 11.95 -4.23 -22.48
N LEU A 260 10.63 -4.23 -22.22
CA LEU A 260 9.89 -3.06 -21.72
C LEU A 260 10.03 -2.85 -20.22
N ILE A 261 10.31 -3.89 -19.41
CA ILE A 261 10.40 -3.80 -17.94
C ILE A 261 11.35 -2.67 -17.48
N PRO A 262 12.60 -2.54 -17.97
CA PRO A 262 13.49 -1.45 -17.55
C PRO A 262 12.98 -0.06 -17.93
N LEU A 263 12.26 0.05 -19.03
CA LEU A 263 11.68 1.31 -19.50
C LEU A 263 10.49 1.72 -18.63
N ALA A 264 9.63 0.76 -18.27
CA ALA A 264 8.46 0.98 -17.40
C ALA A 264 8.85 1.56 -16.03
N ILE A 265 9.98 1.09 -15.45
CA ILE A 265 10.41 1.52 -14.12
C ILE A 265 11.41 2.68 -14.12
N LYS A 266 11.82 3.18 -15.29
CA LYS A 266 12.90 4.17 -15.42
C LYS A 266 12.76 5.38 -14.51
N LYS A 267 11.56 5.95 -14.37
CA LYS A 267 11.29 7.09 -13.49
C LYS A 267 11.43 6.76 -12.01
N HIS A 268 11.32 5.49 -11.65
CA HIS A 268 11.32 4.97 -10.29
C HIS A 268 12.53 4.06 -10.03
N ALA A 269 13.54 4.07 -10.89
CA ALA A 269 14.68 3.16 -10.83
C ALA A 269 15.46 3.24 -9.51
N GLY A 270 15.53 4.41 -8.88
CA GLY A 270 16.18 4.63 -7.59
C GLY A 270 15.37 4.21 -6.38
N LEU A 271 14.09 3.84 -6.55
CA LEU A 271 13.24 3.46 -5.41
C LEU A 271 13.70 2.14 -4.80
N ARG A 272 13.59 2.08 -3.48
CA ARG A 272 13.77 0.89 -2.64
C ARG A 272 12.41 0.49 -2.08
N ALA A 273 12.11 -0.79 -2.13
CA ALA A 273 10.87 -1.32 -1.59
C ALA A 273 10.70 -0.97 -0.10
N SER A 274 9.47 -0.67 0.32
CA SER A 274 9.15 -0.49 1.74
C SER A 274 9.45 -1.76 2.56
N MET A 275 9.17 -2.94 2.00
CA MET A 275 9.50 -4.22 2.62
C MET A 275 11.00 -4.39 2.84
N LEU A 276 11.86 -3.96 1.90
CA LEU A 276 13.32 -3.99 2.11
C LEU A 276 13.74 -3.05 3.24
N GLN A 277 13.15 -1.84 3.30
CA GLN A 277 13.41 -0.91 4.40
C GLN A 277 12.95 -1.48 5.75
N ASP A 278 11.85 -2.23 5.78
CA ASP A 278 11.39 -2.91 6.99
C ASP A 278 12.41 -3.96 7.46
N LEU A 279 12.89 -4.82 6.57
CA LEU A 279 13.91 -5.82 6.87
C LEU A 279 15.20 -5.19 7.41
N GLU A 280 15.66 -4.10 6.82
CA GLU A 280 16.84 -3.36 7.27
C GLU A 280 16.70 -2.81 8.70
N HIS A 281 15.46 -2.56 9.14
CA HIS A 281 15.14 -2.12 10.48
C HIS A 281 14.70 -3.27 11.41
N GLY A 282 14.84 -4.51 10.99
CA GLY A 282 14.45 -5.70 11.76
C GLY A 282 12.94 -5.79 12.00
N LYS A 283 12.13 -5.26 11.08
CA LYS A 283 10.66 -5.27 11.16
C LYS A 283 10.08 -6.30 10.20
N LEU A 284 8.94 -6.87 10.58
CA LEU A 284 8.15 -7.71 9.68
C LEU A 284 7.63 -6.88 8.49
N THR A 285 7.56 -7.53 7.34
CA THR A 285 7.11 -6.93 6.08
C THR A 285 5.61 -7.14 5.85
N GLU A 286 5.10 -6.57 4.76
CA GLU A 286 3.74 -6.82 4.28
C GLU A 286 3.71 -7.83 3.11
N VAL A 287 4.66 -8.78 3.05
CA VAL A 287 4.74 -9.71 1.92
C VAL A 287 3.47 -10.54 1.75
N ASP A 288 2.84 -10.96 2.85
CA ASP A 288 1.56 -11.70 2.82
C ASP A 288 0.40 -10.85 2.29
N ALA A 289 0.42 -9.54 2.56
CA ALA A 289 -0.59 -8.62 2.04
C ALA A 289 -0.35 -8.24 0.57
N ILE A 290 0.86 -8.40 0.06
CA ILE A 290 1.25 -8.04 -1.31
C ILE A 290 1.32 -9.30 -2.17
N ASN A 291 2.43 -10.03 -2.19
CA ASN A 291 2.58 -11.26 -2.98
C ASN A 291 1.64 -12.36 -2.50
N GLY A 292 1.48 -12.53 -1.17
CA GLY A 292 0.54 -13.49 -0.60
C GLY A 292 -0.92 -13.25 -0.99
N SER A 293 -1.33 -12.01 -1.25
CA SER A 293 -2.67 -11.73 -1.79
C SER A 293 -2.85 -12.24 -3.21
N VAL A 294 -1.80 -12.19 -4.05
CA VAL A 294 -1.80 -12.79 -5.38
C VAL A 294 -1.91 -14.31 -5.27
N CYS A 295 -1.16 -14.93 -4.35
CA CYS A 295 -1.19 -16.37 -4.13
C CYS A 295 -2.59 -16.85 -3.67
N ARG A 296 -3.19 -16.16 -2.71
CA ARG A 296 -4.55 -16.51 -2.22
C ARG A 296 -5.59 -16.39 -3.33
N LEU A 297 -5.62 -15.26 -4.02
CA LEU A 297 -6.58 -15.05 -5.10
C LEU A 297 -6.34 -16.03 -6.27
N GLY A 298 -5.06 -16.35 -6.56
CA GLY A 298 -4.69 -17.40 -7.52
C GLY A 298 -5.26 -18.76 -7.13
N ALA A 299 -5.12 -19.16 -5.88
CA ALA A 299 -5.68 -20.42 -5.37
C ALA A 299 -7.22 -20.46 -5.46
N GLU A 300 -7.90 -19.35 -5.14
CA GLU A 300 -9.37 -19.22 -5.25
C GLU A 300 -9.86 -19.39 -6.69
N HIS A 301 -9.09 -18.96 -7.68
CA HIS A 301 -9.44 -19.01 -9.10
C HIS A 301 -8.72 -20.11 -9.88
N GLY A 302 -7.97 -20.99 -9.21
CA GLY A 302 -7.25 -22.11 -9.84
C GLY A 302 -6.07 -21.70 -10.72
N VAL A 303 -5.45 -20.55 -10.46
CA VAL A 303 -4.26 -20.05 -11.14
C VAL A 303 -3.03 -20.29 -10.29
N PRO A 304 -2.04 -21.07 -10.73
CA PRO A 304 -0.81 -21.29 -9.98
C PRO A 304 0.06 -20.03 -9.95
N THR A 305 0.70 -19.76 -8.81
CA THR A 305 1.53 -18.55 -8.58
C THR A 305 2.91 -18.90 -8.00
N PRO A 306 3.68 -19.85 -8.58
CA PRO A 306 4.90 -20.37 -7.98
C PRO A 306 5.97 -19.30 -7.76
N CYS A 307 6.06 -18.25 -8.59
CA CYS A 307 7.02 -17.19 -8.41
C CYS A 307 6.63 -16.25 -7.25
N ASN A 308 5.34 -15.90 -7.10
CA ASN A 308 4.86 -15.14 -5.94
C ASN A 308 5.00 -15.95 -4.65
N ASP A 309 4.70 -17.26 -4.66
CA ASP A 309 4.89 -18.17 -3.52
C ASP A 309 6.36 -18.21 -3.10
N THR A 310 7.29 -18.27 -4.07
CA THR A 310 8.73 -18.23 -3.80
C THR A 310 9.15 -16.89 -3.17
N VAL A 311 8.63 -15.75 -3.66
CA VAL A 311 8.89 -14.45 -3.03
C VAL A 311 8.42 -14.44 -1.58
N VAL A 312 7.21 -14.92 -1.29
CA VAL A 312 6.67 -15.00 0.08
C VAL A 312 7.57 -15.85 0.96
N ARG A 313 7.90 -17.05 0.52
CA ARG A 313 8.79 -17.97 1.26
C ARG A 313 10.14 -17.33 1.57
N LEU A 314 10.81 -16.77 0.57
CA LEU A 314 12.15 -16.18 0.74
C LEU A 314 12.13 -14.97 1.67
N VAL A 315 11.11 -14.12 1.58
CA VAL A 315 10.98 -12.95 2.49
C VAL A 315 10.78 -13.44 3.93
N HIS A 316 9.95 -14.46 4.18
CA HIS A 316 9.79 -15.03 5.51
C HIS A 316 11.07 -15.70 6.04
N GLU A 317 11.85 -16.38 5.19
CA GLU A 317 13.17 -16.91 5.59
C GLU A 317 14.13 -15.77 6.02
N ILE A 318 14.08 -14.64 5.31
CA ILE A 318 14.89 -13.45 5.66
C ILE A 318 14.39 -12.83 6.98
N GLU A 319 13.09 -12.69 7.18
CA GLU A 319 12.49 -12.19 8.43
C GLU A 319 12.91 -13.00 9.66
N ARG A 320 13.01 -14.33 9.50
CA ARG A 320 13.45 -15.24 10.57
C ARG A 320 14.98 -15.31 10.74
N GLY A 321 15.74 -14.61 9.89
CA GLY A 321 17.20 -14.64 9.91
C GLY A 321 17.82 -15.96 9.39
N GLU A 322 17.02 -16.80 8.74
CA GLU A 322 17.47 -18.07 8.13
C GLU A 322 18.20 -17.84 6.81
N ARG A 323 18.01 -16.65 6.23
CA ARG A 323 18.58 -16.24 4.95
C ARG A 323 18.92 -14.74 4.99
N THR A 324 19.86 -14.32 4.15
CA THR A 324 20.10 -12.90 3.86
C THR A 324 19.58 -12.54 2.48
N TRP A 325 19.13 -11.28 2.30
CA TRP A 325 18.82 -10.77 0.97
C TRP A 325 20.08 -10.71 0.09
N GLY A 326 19.89 -10.93 -1.20
CA GLY A 326 20.99 -10.88 -2.17
C GLY A 326 20.65 -11.57 -3.48
N PHE A 327 21.45 -11.31 -4.51
CA PHE A 327 21.26 -11.88 -5.85
C PHE A 327 21.42 -13.41 -5.90
N GLN A 328 22.09 -14.02 -4.92
CA GLN A 328 22.15 -15.48 -4.76
C GLN A 328 20.77 -16.13 -4.58
N ASN A 329 19.79 -15.40 -4.07
CA ASN A 329 18.42 -15.89 -3.91
C ASN A 329 17.70 -16.14 -5.24
N LEU A 330 18.26 -15.66 -6.36
CA LEU A 330 17.71 -15.95 -7.67
C LEU A 330 17.82 -17.44 -8.05
N ASP A 331 18.71 -18.20 -7.39
CA ASP A 331 18.86 -19.64 -7.62
C ASP A 331 17.68 -20.46 -7.02
N GLU A 332 16.89 -19.86 -6.15
CA GLU A 332 15.72 -20.49 -5.50
C GLU A 332 14.45 -20.45 -6.36
N PHE A 333 14.44 -19.63 -7.39
CA PHE A 333 13.35 -19.61 -8.34
C PHE A 333 13.61 -20.70 -9.40
N GLU A 334 12.83 -21.75 -9.34
CA GLU A 334 12.88 -22.86 -10.27
C GLU A 334 12.26 -22.49 -11.63
N ASP A 335 12.76 -23.12 -12.72
CA ASP A 335 12.26 -22.90 -14.08
C ASP A 335 10.89 -23.55 -14.35
#